data_8133d58a4733c3e5acd890ded80baaab
#
_entry.id   8133d58a4733c3e5acd890ded80baaab
#
_cell.length_a   1.000
_cell.length_b   1.000
_cell.length_c   1.000
_cell.angle_alpha   90.00
_cell.angle_beta   90.00
_cell.angle_gamma   90.00
#
_symmetry.space_group_name_H-M   'P 1'
#
loop_
_entity.id
_entity.type
_entity.pdbx_description
1 polymer ?
#
loop_
_entity_poly.entity_id
_entity_poly.type
_entity_poly.pdbx_seq_one_letter_code
_entity_poly.pdbx_strand_id
1 'polypeptide(L)'
;MKTRHRTARRLVLASIGLALASHGHFQASPSATYLDATRVTAAFAKGMPLVETGGYKIHASRREAPGVAEVHVQDTDIIYVLEGTATVVTGGDVVNGRTLEGTIDEIRGASIRGGTAQRLSKGDVFIVPNGVPHQFTEVQAPFLYYVVKATDGGRR
;
A
#
# COMPACT_ATOMS: atom_id res chain seq x y z
N MET A 1 -54.95 15.15 -75.09
CA MET A 1 -53.89 14.21 -74.76
C MET A 1 -52.96 14.90 -73.81
N LYS A 2 -53.00 14.55 -72.50
CA LYS A 2 -52.16 15.17 -71.45
C LYS A 2 -51.21 14.12 -70.94
N THR A 3 -49.93 14.28 -71.24
CA THR A 3 -48.83 13.40 -70.83
C THR A 3 -48.39 13.80 -69.44
N ARG A 4 -48.46 12.88 -68.44
CA ARG A 4 -48.01 13.10 -67.07
C ARG A 4 -46.57 12.59 -66.95
N HIS A 5 -45.63 13.48 -66.71
CA HIS A 5 -44.26 13.12 -66.31
C HIS A 5 -44.23 12.75 -64.82
N ARG A 6 -43.81 11.50 -64.53
CA ARG A 6 -43.51 11.01 -63.15
C ARG A 6 -42.07 11.30 -62.86
N THR A 7 -41.84 12.18 -61.91
CA THR A 7 -40.51 12.47 -61.37
C THR A 7 -40.18 11.45 -60.28
N ALA A 8 -39.21 10.63 -60.51
CA ALA A 8 -38.69 9.68 -59.54
C ALA A 8 -37.73 10.39 -58.57
N ARG A 9 -38.11 10.48 -57.29
CA ARG A 9 -37.25 10.97 -56.21
C ARG A 9 -36.29 9.80 -55.80
N ARG A 10 -35.02 9.99 -56.05
CA ARG A 10 -33.96 9.10 -55.52
C ARG A 10 -33.73 9.45 -54.03
N LEU A 11 -33.97 8.47 -53.16
CA LEU A 11 -33.64 8.53 -51.73
C LEU A 11 -32.14 8.21 -51.58
N VAL A 12 -31.36 9.19 -51.15
CA VAL A 12 -29.96 9.00 -50.79
C VAL A 12 -29.92 8.61 -49.31
N LEU A 13 -29.62 7.35 -48.99
CA LEU A 13 -29.32 6.90 -47.64
C LEU A 13 -27.89 7.29 -47.30
N ALA A 14 -27.75 8.27 -46.41
CA ALA A 14 -26.46 8.59 -45.82
C ALA A 14 -26.15 7.60 -44.67
N SER A 15 -25.17 6.74 -44.87
CA SER A 15 -24.66 5.84 -43.87
C SER A 15 -23.76 6.64 -42.92
N ILE A 16 -24.22 6.89 -41.70
CA ILE A 16 -23.39 7.48 -40.63
C ILE A 16 -22.53 6.33 -40.07
N GLY A 17 -21.27 6.28 -40.47
CA GLY A 17 -20.28 5.39 -39.87
C GLY A 17 -19.90 5.88 -38.48
N LEU A 18 -20.31 5.14 -37.44
CA LEU A 18 -19.89 5.38 -36.06
C LEU A 18 -18.43 4.90 -35.91
N ALA A 19 -17.48 5.83 -35.94
CA ALA A 19 -16.08 5.53 -35.64
C ALA A 19 -15.94 5.30 -34.13
N LEU A 20 -15.79 4.05 -33.70
CA LEU A 20 -15.38 3.67 -32.36
C LEU A 20 -13.92 4.11 -32.17
N ALA A 21 -13.71 5.25 -31.51
CA ALA A 21 -12.39 5.66 -31.06
C ALA A 21 -11.96 4.72 -29.91
N SER A 22 -11.11 3.76 -30.22
CA SER A 22 -10.43 2.94 -29.22
C SER A 22 -9.49 3.86 -28.43
N HIS A 23 -9.89 4.23 -27.21
CA HIS A 23 -9.03 4.91 -26.25
C HIS A 23 -7.98 3.90 -25.79
N GLY A 24 -6.86 3.86 -26.48
CA GLY A 24 -5.68 3.12 -25.98
C GLY A 24 -5.27 3.72 -24.65
N HIS A 25 -5.38 2.94 -23.57
CA HIS A 25 -4.79 3.30 -22.29
C HIS A 25 -3.27 3.25 -22.48
N PHE A 26 -2.68 4.43 -22.65
CA PHE A 26 -1.23 4.60 -22.58
C PHE A 26 -0.82 4.35 -21.11
N GLN A 27 -0.50 3.10 -20.79
CA GLN A 27 0.12 2.78 -19.52
C GLN A 27 1.58 3.24 -19.61
N ALA A 28 1.95 4.24 -18.82
CA ALA A 28 3.31 4.70 -18.75
C ALA A 28 4.24 3.52 -18.40
N SER A 29 5.33 3.37 -19.14
CA SER A 29 6.31 2.32 -18.86
C SER A 29 6.86 2.50 -17.44
N PRO A 30 7.06 1.40 -16.67
CA PRO A 30 7.67 1.47 -15.36
C PRO A 30 9.04 2.16 -15.44
N SER A 31 9.32 3.11 -14.56
CA SER A 31 10.60 3.80 -14.47
C SER A 31 11.21 3.60 -13.08
N ALA A 32 12.55 3.66 -12.99
CA ALA A 32 13.24 3.62 -11.72
C ALA A 32 12.91 4.87 -10.89
N THR A 33 12.74 4.69 -9.58
CA THR A 33 12.55 5.78 -8.63
C THR A 33 13.85 5.99 -7.86
N TYR A 34 14.38 7.21 -7.88
CA TYR A 34 15.56 7.61 -7.11
C TYR A 34 15.15 8.59 -6.02
N LEU A 35 15.59 8.31 -4.80
CA LEU A 35 15.40 9.16 -3.64
C LEU A 35 16.79 9.50 -3.10
N ASP A 36 17.17 10.76 -3.14
CA ASP A 36 18.46 11.19 -2.61
C ASP A 36 18.53 11.12 -1.08
N ALA A 37 19.75 11.17 -0.55
CA ALA A 37 20.00 11.06 0.89
C ALA A 37 19.30 12.17 1.70
N THR A 38 19.18 13.38 1.15
CA THR A 38 18.52 14.50 1.82
C THR A 38 17.05 14.21 2.04
N ARG A 39 16.35 13.72 1.00
CA ARG A 39 14.96 13.34 1.09
C ARG A 39 14.73 12.17 2.06
N VAL A 40 15.58 11.16 2.00
CA VAL A 40 15.52 9.99 2.91
C VAL A 40 15.72 10.41 4.37
N THR A 41 16.74 11.24 4.65
CA THR A 41 17.01 11.76 6.00
C THR A 41 15.85 12.58 6.53
N ALA A 42 15.27 13.45 5.71
CA ALA A 42 14.11 14.25 6.09
C ALA A 42 12.88 13.38 6.40
N ALA A 43 12.71 12.28 5.67
CA ALA A 43 11.62 11.32 5.93
C ALA A 43 11.82 10.61 7.28
N PHE A 44 13.03 10.15 7.63
CA PHE A 44 13.33 9.56 8.94
C PHE A 44 13.16 10.53 10.09
N ALA A 45 13.45 11.81 9.89
CA ALA A 45 13.25 12.81 10.95
C ALA A 45 11.79 12.90 11.43
N LYS A 46 10.84 12.53 10.59
CA LYS A 46 9.39 12.63 10.85
C LYS A 46 8.65 11.28 10.85
N GLY A 47 9.28 10.19 10.44
CA GLY A 47 8.62 8.91 10.23
C GLY A 47 7.60 8.98 9.08
N MET A 48 8.06 9.11 7.82
CA MET A 48 7.21 9.37 6.67
C MET A 48 7.31 8.28 5.59
N PRO A 49 6.25 8.11 4.77
CA PRO A 49 6.35 7.32 3.56
C PRO A 49 7.41 7.89 2.59
N LEU A 50 8.12 7.01 1.92
CA LEU A 50 9.06 7.33 0.82
C LEU A 50 8.45 7.04 -0.54
N VAL A 51 7.81 5.89 -0.68
CA VAL A 51 7.15 5.43 -1.90
C VAL A 51 5.89 4.67 -1.52
N GLU A 52 4.80 4.90 -2.24
CA GLU A 52 3.57 4.12 -2.12
C GLU A 52 3.05 3.80 -3.53
N THR A 53 2.86 2.52 -3.80
CA THR A 53 2.34 1.96 -5.05
C THR A 53 1.25 0.94 -4.74
N GLY A 54 0.59 0.41 -5.77
CA GLY A 54 -0.39 -0.66 -5.59
C GLY A 54 0.21 -2.02 -5.21
N GLY A 55 1.52 -2.23 -5.42
CA GLY A 55 2.19 -3.51 -5.16
C GLY A 55 3.15 -3.50 -3.98
N TYR A 56 3.62 -2.32 -3.58
CA TYR A 56 4.48 -2.16 -2.42
C TYR A 56 4.48 -0.72 -1.91
N LYS A 57 4.84 -0.55 -0.63
CA LYS A 57 5.07 0.73 0.02
C LYS A 57 6.43 0.69 0.73
N ILE A 58 7.15 1.79 0.78
CA ILE A 58 8.43 1.91 1.50
C ILE A 58 8.31 3.09 2.45
N HIS A 59 8.48 2.84 3.74
CA HIS A 59 8.42 3.88 4.74
C HIS A 59 9.74 4.00 5.50
N ALA A 60 10.17 5.25 5.70
CA ALA A 60 11.20 5.62 6.66
C ALA A 60 10.52 5.76 8.01
N SER A 61 10.56 4.69 8.81
CA SER A 61 9.82 4.61 10.07
C SER A 61 10.66 5.08 11.24
N ARG A 62 10.03 5.84 12.14
CA ARG A 62 10.60 6.35 13.39
C ARG A 62 9.64 6.12 14.53
N ARG A 63 10.12 5.50 15.61
CA ARG A 63 9.35 5.33 16.83
C ARG A 63 10.07 5.99 18.01
N GLU A 64 9.30 6.75 18.77
CA GLU A 64 9.73 7.38 20.03
C GLU A 64 9.13 6.67 21.25
N ALA A 65 8.14 5.80 21.04
CA ALA A 65 7.42 5.09 22.08
C ALA A 65 6.80 3.79 21.56
N PRO A 66 6.36 2.89 22.47
CA PRO A 66 5.53 1.74 22.13
C PRO A 66 4.32 2.12 21.29
N GLY A 67 3.84 1.16 20.48
CA GLY A 67 2.67 1.31 19.61
C GLY A 67 1.49 0.47 20.07
N VAL A 68 0.36 0.63 19.40
CA VAL A 68 -0.81 -0.24 19.51
C VAL A 68 -0.58 -1.56 18.78
N ALA A 69 -1.43 -2.57 19.02
CA ALA A 69 -1.44 -3.78 18.22
C ALA A 69 -2.01 -3.49 16.82
N GLU A 70 -1.34 -4.02 15.80
CA GLU A 70 -1.70 -3.83 14.39
C GLU A 70 -1.76 -5.18 13.67
N VAL A 71 -2.66 -5.29 12.69
CA VAL A 71 -2.72 -6.38 11.71
C VAL A 71 -2.89 -5.77 10.34
N HIS A 72 -1.95 -6.02 9.44
CA HIS A 72 -2.09 -5.67 8.03
C HIS A 72 -2.69 -6.86 7.28
N VAL A 73 -3.90 -6.70 6.74
CA VAL A 73 -4.64 -7.80 6.12
C VAL A 73 -4.01 -8.24 4.80
N GLN A 74 -3.42 -7.30 4.05
CA GLN A 74 -2.87 -7.55 2.71
C GLN A 74 -1.36 -7.35 2.63
N ASP A 75 -0.78 -6.57 3.53
CA ASP A 75 0.64 -6.23 3.47
C ASP A 75 1.49 -7.15 4.36
N THR A 76 2.55 -7.71 3.80
CA THR A 76 3.66 -8.30 4.55
C THR A 76 4.67 -7.21 4.84
N ASP A 77 5.00 -7.01 6.12
CA ASP A 77 6.02 -6.06 6.54
C ASP A 77 7.40 -6.71 6.54
N ILE A 78 8.33 -6.12 5.78
CA ILE A 78 9.75 -6.47 5.80
C ILE A 78 10.49 -5.30 6.44
N ILE A 79 10.96 -5.50 7.66
CA ILE A 79 11.59 -4.49 8.49
C ILE A 79 13.11 -4.67 8.46
N TYR A 80 13.86 -3.58 8.24
CA TYR A 80 15.31 -3.53 8.43
C TYR A 80 15.66 -2.42 9.42
N VAL A 81 16.26 -2.79 10.54
CA VAL A 81 16.58 -1.86 11.65
C VAL A 81 17.86 -1.09 11.36
N LEU A 82 17.77 0.24 11.40
CA LEU A 82 18.87 1.16 11.16
C LEU A 82 19.51 1.68 12.45
N GLU A 83 18.69 1.94 13.49
CA GLU A 83 19.14 2.54 14.75
C GLU A 83 18.20 2.17 15.89
N GLY A 84 18.75 2.12 17.11
CA GLY A 84 18.01 1.83 18.32
C GLY A 84 17.70 0.36 18.51
N THR A 85 16.84 0.08 19.50
CA THR A 85 16.33 -1.26 19.80
C THR A 85 14.84 -1.19 20.12
N ALA A 86 14.13 -2.27 19.85
CA ALA A 86 12.72 -2.42 20.24
C ALA A 86 12.40 -3.88 20.53
N THR A 87 11.37 -4.10 21.35
CA THR A 87 10.74 -5.41 21.50
C THR A 87 9.44 -5.41 20.71
N VAL A 88 9.30 -6.39 19.80
CA VAL A 88 8.06 -6.62 19.05
C VAL A 88 7.45 -7.94 19.52
N VAL A 89 6.13 -7.93 19.75
CA VAL A 89 5.33 -9.15 20.02
C VAL A 89 4.56 -9.46 18.76
N THR A 90 4.58 -10.74 18.32
CA THR A 90 3.84 -11.21 17.14
C THR A 90 2.99 -12.43 17.44
N GLY A 91 1.90 -12.60 16.68
CA GLY A 91 0.91 -13.64 16.91
C GLY A 91 0.00 -13.32 18.10
N GLY A 92 -0.70 -14.33 18.60
CA GLY A 92 -1.69 -14.15 19.67
C GLY A 92 -2.96 -13.45 19.21
N ASP A 93 -3.73 -12.91 20.16
CA ASP A 93 -5.03 -12.28 19.94
C ASP A 93 -4.95 -10.76 20.14
N VAL A 94 -5.48 -10.00 19.19
CA VAL A 94 -5.60 -8.54 19.33
C VAL A 94 -6.73 -8.19 20.29
N VAL A 95 -6.41 -7.51 21.38
CA VAL A 95 -7.40 -7.05 22.36
C VAL A 95 -8.13 -5.83 21.85
N ASN A 96 -9.46 -5.90 21.81
CA ASN A 96 -10.34 -4.84 21.31
C ASN A 96 -10.00 -4.40 19.86
N GLY A 97 -9.64 -5.38 19.01
CA GLY A 97 -9.31 -5.15 17.60
C GLY A 97 -10.52 -4.59 16.83
N ARG A 98 -10.26 -3.55 16.03
CA ARG A 98 -11.24 -2.94 15.13
C ARG A 98 -10.56 -2.56 13.83
N THR A 99 -11.28 -2.68 12.70
CA THR A 99 -10.79 -2.13 11.43
C THR A 99 -10.58 -0.64 11.58
N LEU A 100 -9.44 -0.15 11.14
CA LEU A 100 -9.11 1.28 11.17
C LEU A 100 -10.07 2.02 10.23
N GLU A 101 -10.71 3.06 10.73
CA GLU A 101 -11.64 3.86 9.94
C GLU A 101 -10.97 4.41 8.67
N GLY A 102 -11.66 4.30 7.54
CA GLY A 102 -11.15 4.71 6.23
C GLY A 102 -10.24 3.69 5.54
N THR A 103 -10.02 2.51 6.16
CA THR A 103 -9.30 1.39 5.54
C THR A 103 -10.12 0.11 5.62
N ILE A 104 -9.80 -0.87 4.79
CA ILE A 104 -10.30 -2.25 4.90
C ILE A 104 -9.15 -3.22 5.23
N ASP A 105 -7.93 -2.72 5.26
CA ASP A 105 -6.70 -3.52 5.22
C ASP A 105 -5.92 -3.47 6.54
N GLU A 106 -6.38 -2.69 7.53
CA GLU A 106 -5.69 -2.55 8.79
C GLU A 106 -6.65 -2.70 9.99
N ILE A 107 -6.27 -3.59 10.92
CA ILE A 107 -6.94 -3.76 12.21
C ILE A 107 -6.02 -3.19 13.28
N ARG A 108 -6.55 -2.39 14.19
CA ARG A 108 -5.86 -1.89 15.37
C ARG A 108 -6.55 -2.29 16.65
N GLY A 109 -5.76 -2.55 17.68
CA GLY A 109 -6.26 -2.88 19.01
C GLY A 109 -5.34 -2.37 20.11
N ALA A 110 -5.82 -2.48 21.36
CA ALA A 110 -5.09 -1.93 22.50
C ALA A 110 -3.75 -2.64 22.76
N SER A 111 -3.75 -3.98 22.62
CA SER A 111 -2.58 -4.83 22.88
C SER A 111 -2.74 -6.19 22.23
N ILE A 112 -1.68 -7.01 22.32
CA ILE A 112 -1.71 -8.43 22.01
C ILE A 112 -1.74 -9.23 23.32
N ARG A 113 -2.65 -10.20 23.39
CA ARG A 113 -2.68 -11.22 24.43
C ARG A 113 -2.04 -12.51 23.91
N GLY A 114 -1.01 -12.97 24.58
CA GLY A 114 -0.19 -14.08 24.09
C GLY A 114 0.81 -13.60 23.04
N GLY A 115 1.21 -14.49 22.13
CA GLY A 115 2.21 -14.19 21.11
C GLY A 115 3.64 -14.41 21.59
N THR A 116 4.60 -14.14 20.71
CA THR A 116 6.04 -14.32 20.96
C THR A 116 6.75 -12.99 20.87
N ALA A 117 7.52 -12.65 21.88
CA ALA A 117 8.34 -11.45 21.92
C ALA A 117 9.70 -11.68 21.28
N GLN A 118 10.12 -10.74 20.45
CA GLN A 118 11.45 -10.71 19.84
C GLN A 118 12.06 -9.32 20.04
N ARG A 119 13.30 -9.27 20.55
CA ARG A 119 14.08 -8.03 20.59
C ARG A 119 14.74 -7.81 19.25
N LEU A 120 14.61 -6.60 18.72
CA LEU A 120 15.23 -6.15 17.49
C LEU A 120 16.31 -5.12 17.81
N SER A 121 17.40 -5.16 17.04
CA SER A 121 18.57 -4.30 17.15
C SER A 121 19.04 -3.87 15.77
N LYS A 122 19.90 -2.86 15.70
CA LYS A 122 20.51 -2.40 14.45
C LYS A 122 21.08 -3.55 13.62
N GLY A 123 20.71 -3.61 12.35
CA GLY A 123 21.12 -4.61 11.38
C GLY A 123 20.18 -5.81 11.27
N ASP A 124 19.22 -5.95 12.18
CA ASP A 124 18.26 -7.05 12.12
C ASP A 124 17.27 -6.86 10.97
N VAL A 125 16.89 -7.99 10.37
CA VAL A 125 15.74 -8.09 9.46
C VAL A 125 14.63 -8.84 10.18
N PHE A 126 13.42 -8.31 10.13
CA PHE A 126 12.25 -8.92 10.73
C PHE A 126 11.08 -8.92 9.75
N ILE A 127 10.44 -10.05 9.56
CA ILE A 127 9.35 -10.20 8.59
C ILE A 127 8.07 -10.54 9.34
N VAL A 128 7.04 -9.74 9.15
CA VAL A 128 5.67 -9.97 9.65
C VAL A 128 4.78 -10.26 8.45
N PRO A 129 4.39 -11.51 8.23
CA PRO A 129 3.45 -11.85 7.16
C PRO A 129 2.11 -11.13 7.32
N ASN A 130 1.42 -10.89 6.21
CA ASN A 130 0.06 -10.37 6.25
C ASN A 130 -0.85 -11.24 7.14
N GLY A 131 -1.78 -10.62 7.83
CA GLY A 131 -2.70 -11.26 8.77
C GLY A 131 -2.08 -11.61 10.14
N VAL A 132 -0.76 -11.44 10.33
CA VAL A 132 -0.12 -11.71 11.63
C VAL A 132 -0.19 -10.47 12.52
N PRO A 133 -0.83 -10.57 13.73
CA PRO A 133 -0.80 -9.50 14.72
C PRO A 133 0.62 -9.16 15.14
N HIS A 134 0.92 -7.87 15.27
CA HIS A 134 2.21 -7.43 15.79
C HIS A 134 2.07 -6.12 16.57
N GLN A 135 2.97 -5.93 17.55
CA GLN A 135 2.99 -4.75 18.41
C GLN A 135 4.41 -4.47 18.90
N PHE A 136 4.89 -3.24 18.73
CA PHE A 136 6.10 -2.79 19.41
C PHE A 136 5.74 -2.42 20.86
N THR A 137 6.22 -3.22 21.81
CA THR A 137 5.87 -3.10 23.23
C THR A 137 6.91 -2.35 24.05
N GLU A 138 8.18 -2.33 23.57
CA GLU A 138 9.28 -1.59 24.17
C GLU A 138 10.05 -0.90 23.05
N VAL A 139 10.44 0.35 23.27
CA VAL A 139 11.19 1.14 22.29
C VAL A 139 12.26 1.93 23.02
N GLN A 140 13.52 1.75 22.63
CA GLN A 140 14.61 2.65 22.96
C GLN A 140 14.71 3.69 21.86
N ALA A 141 14.22 4.88 22.15
CA ALA A 141 14.10 5.97 21.20
C ALA A 141 15.45 6.66 20.88
N PRO A 142 15.66 7.12 19.64
CA PRO A 142 14.84 6.84 18.51
C PRO A 142 15.06 5.42 17.97
N PHE A 143 13.99 4.73 17.58
CA PHE A 143 14.09 3.46 16.86
C PHE A 143 13.76 3.70 15.40
N LEU A 144 14.79 3.61 14.53
CA LEU A 144 14.70 3.88 13.10
C LEU A 144 14.77 2.59 12.30
N TYR A 145 13.86 2.41 11.36
CA TYR A 145 13.83 1.26 10.49
C TYR A 145 13.19 1.57 9.14
N TYR A 146 13.68 0.94 8.08
CA TYR A 146 12.89 0.81 6.87
C TYR A 146 11.84 -0.27 7.08
N VAL A 147 10.62 -0.02 6.59
CA VAL A 147 9.66 -1.08 6.34
C VAL A 147 9.25 -1.06 4.89
N VAL A 148 9.40 -2.20 4.23
CA VAL A 148 8.81 -2.46 2.92
C VAL A 148 7.54 -3.25 3.18
N LYS A 149 6.39 -2.67 2.82
CA LYS A 149 5.10 -3.35 2.84
C LYS A 149 4.87 -3.93 1.46
N ALA A 150 5.01 -5.25 1.34
CA ALA A 150 4.71 -5.97 0.11
C ALA A 150 3.24 -6.37 0.11
N THR A 151 2.46 -5.78 -0.80
CA THR A 151 1.03 -6.05 -0.89
C THR A 151 0.79 -7.35 -1.64
N ASP A 152 0.13 -8.30 -0.99
CA ASP A 152 -0.31 -9.52 -1.66
C ASP A 152 -1.45 -9.18 -2.63
N GLY A 153 -1.17 -9.23 -3.91
CA GLY A 153 -2.11 -8.89 -4.98
C GLY A 153 -3.28 -9.85 -5.15
N GLY A 154 -3.59 -10.64 -4.12
CA GLY A 154 -4.77 -11.51 -4.12
C GLY A 154 -4.68 -12.71 -5.05
N ARG A 155 -3.49 -13.13 -5.43
CA ARG A 155 -3.31 -14.44 -6.09
C ARG A 155 -3.42 -15.55 -5.03
N ARG A 156 -4.62 -16.01 -4.82
CA ARG A 156 -4.94 -17.31 -4.22
C ARG A 156 -5.46 -18.25 -5.28
#